data_bec699495a3d52c8b1a20b0d15f1ccc4
#
_entry.id   bec699495a3d52c8b1a20b0d15f1ccc4
#
_cell.length_a   1.000
_cell.length_b   1.000
_cell.length_c   1.000
_cell.angle_alpha   90.00
_cell.angle_beta   90.00
_cell.angle_gamma   90.00
#
_symmetry.space_group_name_H-M   'P 1'
#
loop_
_entity.id
_entity.type
_entity.pdbx_description
1 polymer ?
#
loop_
_entity_poly.entity_id
_entity_poly.type
_entity_poly.pdbx_seq_one_letter_code
_entity_poly.pdbx_strand_id
1 'polypeptide(L)'
;MYKGILKYTTIMMALASASVFSAQPPSSPMSLNSGQTLQNMPQVTMQAMDNAALRERDARRLASASEPVLQFAEPIAVSITPEADWTSLPTIQGERSYSVWRTKISSPGALSLNLGFEEFYMPEGGALFVYSASGEQMIRPFTAKDNEDHGQLWTPMITGDAVIIEVNIPSDKVEFLRLKLTSVNHGYVGSDLQDVFLESRIMSGSCNVDVVCPAGDDWRQQIRSVAAYSTGGSLFCTGSVLNNTANDGKGYFLTADHCGITASNAASLVTYWNFENSYCREPGSGDSGGNGDGQLNQFNTGAIFRAGNSSSDFTLVELDDPFDPAHNVYLSGWNANATLNTSAVGIHHPNVDEKRISFENDNVVRTNYSSSTPNNNGTHVQVIDWDLGTTEPGSSGSPLFDQNKRVIGQLHGGSAACGND
;
A
#
# COMPACT_ATOMS: atom_id res chain seq x y z
N MET A 1 -46.36 -8.84 75.05
CA MET A 1 -45.71 -9.31 73.85
C MET A 1 -45.78 -8.19 72.80
N TYR A 2 -44.73 -7.42 72.75
CA TYR A 2 -44.58 -6.36 71.67
C TYR A 2 -43.64 -6.89 70.57
N LYS A 3 -44.17 -7.02 69.34
CA LYS A 3 -43.38 -7.31 68.18
C LYS A 3 -42.91 -6.01 67.53
N GLY A 4 -41.62 -5.71 67.58
CA GLY A 4 -40.99 -4.58 66.91
C GLY A 4 -40.80 -4.94 65.40
N ILE A 5 -41.31 -4.10 64.49
CA ILE A 5 -41.11 -4.17 63.06
C ILE A 5 -39.90 -3.31 62.71
N LEU A 6 -38.82 -3.96 62.26
CA LEU A 6 -37.61 -3.29 61.79
C LEU A 6 -37.86 -2.93 60.29
N LYS A 7 -37.91 -1.63 60.01
CA LYS A 7 -37.99 -1.12 58.60
C LYS A 7 -36.57 -1.01 58.03
N TYR A 8 -36.25 -1.82 57.06
CA TYR A 8 -35.05 -1.67 56.24
C TYR A 8 -35.31 -0.62 55.13
N THR A 9 -34.59 0.51 55.20
CA THR A 9 -34.58 1.50 54.11
C THR A 9 -33.47 1.11 53.14
N THR A 10 -33.84 0.61 51.96
CA THR A 10 -32.89 0.30 50.88
C THR A 10 -32.53 1.62 50.18
N ILE A 11 -31.31 2.09 50.36
CA ILE A 11 -30.77 3.20 49.56
C ILE A 11 -30.36 2.63 48.20
N MET A 12 -31.12 2.91 47.16
CA MET A 12 -30.72 2.69 45.76
C MET A 12 -29.72 3.78 45.38
N MET A 13 -28.44 3.44 45.30
CA MET A 13 -27.43 4.25 44.63
C MET A 13 -27.63 4.11 43.11
N ALA A 14 -28.17 5.14 42.49
CA ALA A 14 -28.18 5.25 41.03
C ALA A 14 -26.74 5.54 40.56
N LEU A 15 -26.06 4.54 40.04
CA LEU A 15 -24.85 4.71 39.24
C LEU A 15 -25.24 5.38 37.91
N ALA A 16 -25.05 6.68 37.80
CA ALA A 16 -25.09 7.39 36.55
C ALA A 16 -23.84 6.95 35.75
N SER A 17 -24.01 6.00 34.83
CA SER A 17 -23.03 5.72 33.78
C SER A 17 -22.95 6.95 32.89
N ALA A 18 -21.93 7.79 33.11
CA ALA A 18 -21.56 8.81 32.15
C ALA A 18 -21.09 8.07 30.89
N SER A 19 -21.92 8.05 29.86
CA SER A 19 -21.50 7.67 28.52
C SER A 19 -20.43 8.67 28.08
N VAL A 20 -19.18 8.25 28.11
CA VAL A 20 -18.09 9.00 27.47
C VAL A 20 -18.38 8.91 25.97
N PHE A 21 -19.05 9.91 25.41
CA PHE A 21 -19.13 10.06 23.98
C PHE A 21 -17.70 10.33 23.51
N SER A 22 -17.06 9.30 22.92
CA SER A 22 -15.83 9.48 22.16
C SER A 22 -16.14 10.47 21.04
N ALA A 23 -15.39 11.58 20.99
CA ALA A 23 -15.57 12.57 19.94
C ALA A 23 -15.18 11.90 18.62
N GLN A 24 -16.10 11.89 17.66
CA GLN A 24 -15.76 11.42 16.32
C GLN A 24 -14.75 12.38 15.67
N PRO A 25 -13.68 11.85 15.04
CA PRO A 25 -12.74 12.69 14.33
C PRO A 25 -13.42 13.39 13.14
N PRO A 26 -12.93 14.56 12.71
CA PRO A 26 -13.39 15.20 11.49
C PRO A 26 -13.28 14.26 10.29
N SER A 27 -14.29 14.23 9.42
CA SER A 27 -14.31 13.45 8.18
C SER A 27 -13.70 14.19 6.99
N SER A 28 -13.48 15.51 7.12
CA SER A 28 -12.87 16.37 6.10
C SER A 28 -12.04 17.48 6.75
N PRO A 29 -11.05 18.05 6.03
CA PRO A 29 -10.25 19.15 6.53
C PRO A 29 -11.10 20.34 6.96
N MET A 30 -10.94 20.78 8.20
CA MET A 30 -11.76 21.87 8.75
C MET A 30 -11.46 23.20 8.09
N SER A 31 -10.24 23.37 7.56
CA SER A 31 -9.85 24.59 6.85
C SER A 31 -10.66 24.78 5.55
N LEU A 32 -11.00 23.71 4.84
CA LEU A 32 -11.81 23.78 3.63
C LEU A 32 -13.24 24.22 3.91
N ASN A 33 -13.78 23.85 5.08
CA ASN A 33 -15.15 24.17 5.51
C ASN A 33 -15.25 25.58 6.12
N SER A 34 -14.13 26.12 6.64
CA SER A 34 -14.12 27.43 7.33
C SER A 34 -13.89 28.63 6.40
N GLY A 35 -13.72 28.40 5.08
CA GLY A 35 -13.40 29.45 4.11
C GLY A 35 -12.02 30.11 4.35
N GLN A 36 -11.17 29.49 5.16
CA GLN A 36 -9.80 29.98 5.36
C GLN A 36 -9.00 29.78 4.09
N THR A 37 -8.51 30.86 3.52
CA THR A 37 -7.70 30.83 2.31
C THR A 37 -6.36 30.14 2.56
N LEU A 38 -5.92 29.31 1.60
CA LEU A 38 -4.61 28.64 1.61
C LEU A 38 -3.43 29.63 1.44
N GLN A 39 -3.70 30.92 1.29
CA GLN A 39 -2.73 31.94 0.88
C GLN A 39 -1.64 32.26 1.90
N ASN A 40 -1.80 31.91 3.17
CA ASN A 40 -0.79 32.20 4.22
C ASN A 40 -0.34 30.94 4.96
N MET A 41 -0.38 29.78 4.28
CA MET A 41 0.06 28.52 4.87
C MET A 41 1.58 28.41 4.77
N PRO A 42 2.28 27.99 5.85
CA PRO A 42 3.70 27.62 5.79
C PRO A 42 3.96 26.65 4.64
N GLN A 43 5.04 26.86 3.91
CA GLN A 43 5.44 26.00 2.80
C GLN A 43 6.88 25.54 2.98
N VAL A 44 7.10 24.25 2.76
CA VAL A 44 8.44 23.64 2.67
C VAL A 44 8.63 23.14 1.25
N THR A 45 9.66 23.65 0.59
CA THR A 45 9.96 23.29 -0.80
C THR A 45 11.26 22.51 -0.86
N MET A 46 11.19 21.32 -1.45
CA MET A 46 12.35 20.46 -1.68
C MET A 46 13.20 21.01 -2.84
N GLN A 47 14.45 20.61 -2.89
CA GLN A 47 15.30 20.88 -4.05
C GLN A 47 14.74 20.15 -5.28
N ALA A 48 14.69 20.84 -6.42
CA ALA A 48 14.28 20.23 -7.69
C ALA A 48 15.24 19.07 -8.07
N MET A 49 14.69 18.01 -8.62
CA MET A 49 15.43 16.83 -9.08
C MET A 49 15.31 16.67 -10.59
N ASP A 50 16.30 16.05 -11.20
CA ASP A 50 16.28 15.67 -12.61
C ASP A 50 15.71 14.24 -12.74
N ASN A 51 14.41 14.14 -13.07
CA ASN A 51 13.72 12.87 -13.24
C ASN A 51 14.33 11.99 -14.35
N ALA A 52 14.87 12.60 -15.41
CA ALA A 52 15.51 11.84 -16.48
C ALA A 52 16.80 11.18 -15.98
N ALA A 53 17.61 11.90 -15.22
CA ALA A 53 18.83 11.34 -14.61
C ALA A 53 18.50 10.25 -13.58
N LEU A 54 17.42 10.39 -12.80
CA LEU A 54 16.96 9.35 -11.86
C LEU A 54 16.56 8.08 -12.61
N ARG A 55 15.76 8.18 -13.66
CA ARG A 55 15.35 7.05 -14.49
C ARG A 55 16.53 6.38 -15.18
N GLU A 56 17.49 7.15 -15.70
CA GLU A 56 18.69 6.59 -16.31
C GLU A 56 19.57 5.84 -15.29
N ARG A 57 19.72 6.38 -14.08
CA ARG A 57 20.39 5.69 -12.97
C ARG A 57 19.74 4.34 -12.69
N ASP A 58 18.41 4.31 -12.60
CA ASP A 58 17.67 3.09 -12.29
C ASP A 58 17.70 2.09 -13.43
N ALA A 59 17.62 2.51 -14.69
CA ALA A 59 17.78 1.62 -15.82
C ALA A 59 19.14 0.91 -15.82
N ARG A 60 20.23 1.64 -15.46
CA ARG A 60 21.56 1.03 -15.30
C ARG A 60 21.59 0.05 -14.12
N ARG A 61 20.95 0.38 -12.99
CA ARG A 61 20.88 -0.48 -11.81
C ARG A 61 20.11 -1.76 -12.11
N LEU A 62 18.95 -1.66 -12.74
CA LEU A 62 18.12 -2.81 -13.14
C LEU A 62 18.85 -3.73 -14.12
N ALA A 63 19.57 -3.17 -15.10
CA ALA A 63 20.33 -3.95 -16.08
C ALA A 63 21.52 -4.71 -15.47
N SER A 64 22.05 -4.27 -14.31
CA SER A 64 23.19 -4.88 -13.64
C SER A 64 22.83 -5.74 -12.44
N ALA A 65 21.59 -5.70 -11.96
CA ALA A 65 21.15 -6.45 -10.78
C ALA A 65 20.77 -7.88 -11.16
N SER A 66 21.10 -8.84 -10.29
CA SER A 66 20.61 -10.23 -10.41
C SER A 66 19.14 -10.35 -10.03
N GLU A 67 18.70 -9.49 -9.13
CA GLU A 67 17.33 -9.44 -8.58
C GLU A 67 16.89 -7.97 -8.57
N PRO A 68 16.33 -7.46 -9.69
CA PRO A 68 16.02 -6.06 -9.84
C PRO A 68 14.75 -5.67 -9.08
N VAL A 69 14.85 -4.74 -8.13
CA VAL A 69 13.70 -4.11 -7.48
C VAL A 69 13.41 -2.77 -8.13
N LEU A 70 12.16 -2.52 -8.49
CA LEU A 70 11.77 -1.23 -9.05
C LEU A 70 11.79 -0.14 -7.98
N GLN A 71 12.36 1.00 -8.34
CA GLN A 71 12.29 2.22 -7.55
C GLN A 71 11.46 3.25 -8.33
N PHE A 72 10.44 3.82 -7.70
CA PHE A 72 9.56 4.79 -8.35
C PHE A 72 9.70 6.21 -7.79
N ALA A 73 10.33 6.34 -6.61
CA ALA A 73 10.52 7.62 -5.95
C ALA A 73 11.91 7.74 -5.31
N GLU A 74 12.40 8.97 -5.19
CA GLU A 74 13.63 9.31 -4.46
C GLU A 74 13.28 9.85 -3.08
N PRO A 75 13.70 9.20 -1.99
CA PRO A 75 13.45 9.66 -0.63
C PRO A 75 14.27 10.92 -0.31
N ILE A 76 13.61 11.95 0.20
CA ILE A 76 14.21 13.19 0.69
C ILE A 76 14.03 13.25 2.20
N ALA A 77 15.13 13.21 2.94
CA ALA A 77 15.10 13.33 4.40
C ALA A 77 14.70 14.75 4.82
N VAL A 78 13.72 14.84 5.72
CA VAL A 78 13.22 16.09 6.30
C VAL A 78 13.04 15.94 7.81
N SER A 79 12.76 17.03 8.53
CA SER A 79 12.34 17.00 9.93
C SER A 79 11.31 18.11 10.13
N ILE A 80 10.03 17.73 10.08
CA ILE A 80 8.92 18.69 10.18
C ILE A 80 7.96 18.19 11.27
N THR A 81 7.72 19.05 12.25
CA THR A 81 6.82 18.83 13.39
C THR A 81 5.85 20.02 13.54
N PRO A 82 4.63 19.80 14.02
CA PRO A 82 3.67 20.88 14.27
C PRO A 82 3.96 21.61 15.59
N GLU A 83 5.12 22.29 15.71
CA GLU A 83 5.55 22.95 16.93
C GLU A 83 4.91 24.34 17.13
N ALA A 84 4.55 25.04 16.05
CA ALA A 84 4.00 26.39 16.04
C ALA A 84 2.86 26.52 15.03
N ASP A 85 2.30 27.73 14.93
CA ASP A 85 1.30 28.10 13.91
C ASP A 85 -0.05 27.37 13.98
N TRP A 86 -0.43 26.93 15.21
CA TRP A 86 -1.76 26.40 15.44
C TRP A 86 -2.82 27.52 15.33
N THR A 87 -3.84 27.28 14.52
CA THR A 87 -5.01 28.16 14.42
C THR A 87 -6.16 27.55 15.21
N SER A 88 -6.67 28.29 16.19
CA SER A 88 -7.87 27.87 16.91
C SER A 88 -9.11 28.21 16.08
N LEU A 89 -9.98 27.24 15.85
CA LEU A 89 -11.28 27.47 15.24
C LEU A 89 -12.30 27.80 16.34
N PRO A 90 -13.18 28.82 16.12
CA PRO A 90 -14.19 29.17 17.08
C PRO A 90 -15.15 28.02 17.32
N THR A 91 -15.51 27.82 18.56
CA THR A 91 -16.51 26.84 19.00
C THR A 91 -17.89 27.29 18.48
N ILE A 92 -18.56 26.48 17.70
CA ILE A 92 -20.00 26.62 17.47
C ILE A 92 -20.68 26.19 18.77
N GLN A 93 -21.74 26.89 19.19
CA GLN A 93 -22.37 26.77 20.50
C GLN A 93 -22.65 25.30 20.87
N GLY A 94 -21.91 24.79 21.88
CA GLY A 94 -22.02 23.41 22.38
C GLY A 94 -21.06 22.38 21.74
N GLU A 95 -20.27 22.76 20.73
CA GLU A 95 -19.25 21.90 20.12
C GLU A 95 -17.87 22.10 20.77
N ARG A 96 -17.02 21.08 20.64
CA ARG A 96 -15.63 21.12 21.14
C ARG A 96 -14.80 22.06 20.25
N SER A 97 -13.91 22.85 20.87
CA SER A 97 -12.94 23.67 20.13
C SER A 97 -11.87 22.79 19.48
N TYR A 98 -11.48 23.14 18.25
CA TYR A 98 -10.42 22.49 17.50
C TYR A 98 -9.25 23.43 17.25
N SER A 99 -8.05 22.88 17.26
CA SER A 99 -6.83 23.50 16.79
C SER A 99 -6.45 22.86 15.46
N VAL A 100 -6.11 23.69 14.49
CA VAL A 100 -5.73 23.29 13.12
C VAL A 100 -4.30 23.72 12.86
N TRP A 101 -3.48 22.77 12.42
CA TRP A 101 -2.14 23.01 11.92
C TRP A 101 -2.06 22.59 10.44
N ARG A 102 -1.36 23.36 9.62
CA ARG A 102 -1.22 23.09 8.19
C ARG A 102 0.15 23.44 7.66
N THR A 103 0.61 22.65 6.72
CA THR A 103 1.79 23.00 5.91
C THR A 103 1.64 22.46 4.49
N LYS A 104 2.22 23.17 3.54
CA LYS A 104 2.34 22.72 2.15
C LYS A 104 3.73 22.14 1.94
N ILE A 105 3.80 20.92 1.43
CA ILE A 105 5.04 20.29 0.98
C ILE A 105 5.08 20.33 -0.53
N SER A 106 6.16 20.85 -1.10
CA SER A 106 6.35 20.90 -2.55
C SER A 106 7.69 20.26 -2.92
N SER A 107 7.68 19.40 -3.92
CA SER A 107 8.88 18.84 -4.54
C SER A 107 8.82 19.08 -6.04
N PRO A 108 9.40 20.19 -6.53
CA PRO A 108 9.23 20.63 -7.92
C PRO A 108 9.62 19.56 -8.93
N GLY A 109 8.71 19.28 -9.87
CA GLY A 109 8.89 18.27 -10.89
C GLY A 109 8.55 16.84 -10.46
N ALA A 110 8.12 16.61 -9.22
CA ALA A 110 7.60 15.31 -8.82
C ALA A 110 6.32 14.97 -9.58
N LEU A 111 6.16 13.70 -9.94
CA LEU A 111 4.96 13.16 -10.60
C LEU A 111 3.95 12.69 -9.54
N SER A 112 4.47 12.27 -8.41
CA SER A 112 3.70 11.93 -7.21
C SER A 112 4.49 12.24 -5.95
N LEU A 113 3.80 12.35 -4.82
CA LEU A 113 4.39 12.43 -3.49
C LEU A 113 3.76 11.41 -2.58
N ASN A 114 4.56 10.81 -1.72
CA ASN A 114 4.10 10.11 -0.52
C ASN A 114 5.00 10.48 0.66
N LEU A 115 4.52 10.29 1.87
CA LEU A 115 5.11 10.83 3.08
C LEU A 115 5.39 9.72 4.10
N GLY A 116 6.54 9.80 4.77
CA GLY A 116 6.91 8.92 5.87
C GLY A 116 7.02 9.68 7.19
N PHE A 117 6.19 9.31 8.15
CA PHE A 117 6.22 9.81 9.52
C PHE A 117 6.83 8.75 10.42
N GLU A 118 8.01 9.01 10.98
CA GLU A 118 8.65 8.10 11.96
C GLU A 118 8.05 8.22 13.36
N GLU A 119 7.34 9.32 13.64
CA GLU A 119 6.54 9.48 14.83
C GLU A 119 5.11 9.82 14.42
N PHE A 120 4.18 8.93 14.76
CA PHE A 120 2.76 9.13 14.57
C PHE A 120 1.99 8.60 15.77
N TYR A 121 1.27 9.50 16.44
CA TYR A 121 0.25 9.17 17.43
C TYR A 121 -0.82 10.27 17.39
N MET A 122 -2.03 9.90 16.99
CA MET A 122 -3.17 10.78 16.90
C MET A 122 -4.08 10.59 18.12
N PRO A 123 -4.30 11.61 18.94
CA PRO A 123 -5.25 11.52 20.06
C PRO A 123 -6.70 11.35 19.57
N GLU A 124 -7.53 10.73 20.40
CA GLU A 124 -8.96 10.54 20.16
C GLU A 124 -9.67 11.85 19.77
N GLY A 125 -10.42 11.80 18.66
CA GLY A 125 -11.11 12.94 18.06
C GLY A 125 -10.24 13.79 17.15
N GLY A 126 -8.93 13.49 17.02
CA GLY A 126 -8.03 14.11 16.06
C GLY A 126 -8.04 13.39 14.71
N ALA A 127 -7.59 14.10 13.66
CA ALA A 127 -7.40 13.57 12.32
C ALA A 127 -6.24 14.28 11.61
N LEU A 128 -5.44 13.50 10.88
CA LEU A 128 -4.45 13.96 9.92
C LEU A 128 -5.03 13.78 8.52
N PHE A 129 -5.00 14.83 7.73
CA PHE A 129 -5.37 14.83 6.32
C PHE A 129 -4.13 15.08 5.47
N VAL A 130 -4.02 14.33 4.36
CA VAL A 130 -3.03 14.58 3.32
C VAL A 130 -3.79 14.64 1.99
N TYR A 131 -3.62 15.73 1.26
CA TYR A 131 -4.34 15.96 0.02
C TYR A 131 -3.51 16.77 -0.98
N SER A 132 -3.83 16.63 -2.27
CA SER A 132 -3.15 17.38 -3.33
C SER A 132 -3.35 18.89 -3.15
N ALA A 133 -2.36 19.68 -3.57
CA ALA A 133 -2.48 21.14 -3.50
C ALA A 133 -3.61 21.69 -4.41
N SER A 134 -4.05 20.92 -5.42
CA SER A 134 -5.23 21.22 -6.23
C SER A 134 -6.55 20.93 -5.50
N GLY A 135 -6.54 20.10 -4.45
CA GLY A 135 -7.73 19.65 -3.74
C GLY A 135 -8.49 18.50 -4.44
N GLU A 136 -8.00 18.01 -5.58
CA GLU A 136 -8.69 16.97 -6.37
C GLU A 136 -8.51 15.56 -5.80
N GLN A 137 -7.38 15.30 -5.15
CA GLN A 137 -7.08 14.02 -4.51
C GLN A 137 -6.92 14.21 -3.00
N MET A 138 -7.56 13.34 -2.24
CA MET A 138 -7.45 13.32 -0.77
C MET A 138 -7.38 11.88 -0.29
N ILE A 139 -6.39 11.59 0.55
CA ILE A 139 -6.30 10.31 1.27
C ILE A 139 -7.34 10.32 2.38
N ARG A 140 -7.93 9.15 2.73
CA ARG A 140 -8.77 9.04 3.91
C ARG A 140 -8.06 9.64 5.14
N PRO A 141 -8.78 10.24 6.10
CA PRO A 141 -8.13 10.75 7.30
C PRO A 141 -7.48 9.63 8.10
N PHE A 142 -6.27 9.92 8.63
CA PHE A 142 -5.61 9.10 9.62
C PHE A 142 -6.00 9.60 11.03
N THR A 143 -6.44 8.70 11.88
CA THR A 143 -7.06 8.99 13.17
C THR A 143 -6.40 8.17 14.29
N ALA A 144 -6.96 8.18 15.49
CA ALA A 144 -6.49 7.30 16.57
C ALA A 144 -6.58 5.80 16.26
N LYS A 145 -7.33 5.40 15.22
CA LYS A 145 -7.42 4.01 14.77
C LYS A 145 -6.19 3.55 14.00
N ASP A 146 -5.43 4.50 13.49
CA ASP A 146 -4.18 4.27 12.74
C ASP A 146 -2.95 4.38 13.66
N ASN A 147 -3.13 4.41 14.98
CA ASN A 147 -2.04 4.35 15.94
C ASN A 147 -1.59 2.91 16.14
N GLU A 148 -0.37 2.61 15.72
CA GLU A 148 0.23 1.28 15.84
C GLU A 148 1.40 1.29 16.84
N ASP A 149 1.75 0.12 17.37
CA ASP A 149 2.81 -0.03 18.38
C ASP A 149 4.18 0.45 17.88
N HIS A 150 4.45 0.38 16.58
CA HIS A 150 5.69 0.89 15.98
C HIS A 150 5.74 2.43 15.90
N GLY A 151 4.60 3.11 16.06
CA GLY A 151 4.52 4.57 16.09
C GLY A 151 4.84 5.28 14.78
N GLN A 152 4.78 4.60 13.64
CA GLN A 152 5.04 5.17 12.32
C GLN A 152 3.76 5.23 11.48
N LEU A 153 3.77 6.12 10.48
CA LEU A 153 2.74 6.18 9.45
C LEU A 153 3.37 6.48 8.09
N TRP A 154 3.00 5.71 7.07
CA TRP A 154 3.40 5.94 5.69
C TRP A 154 2.18 6.11 4.82
N THR A 155 2.15 7.18 4.01
CA THR A 155 0.98 7.49 3.20
C THR A 155 1.06 6.80 1.83
N PRO A 156 -0.08 6.49 1.21
CA PRO A 156 -0.11 6.16 -0.21
C PRO A 156 0.34 7.36 -1.05
N MET A 157 0.56 7.10 -2.33
CA MET A 157 0.94 8.11 -3.31
C MET A 157 -0.22 9.07 -3.61
N ILE A 158 0.12 10.35 -3.77
CA ILE A 158 -0.77 11.39 -4.31
C ILE A 158 -0.09 11.94 -5.56
N THR A 159 -0.81 12.02 -6.66
CA THR A 159 -0.31 12.56 -7.92
C THR A 159 -0.03 14.06 -7.80
N GLY A 160 1.06 14.51 -8.43
CA GLY A 160 1.50 15.91 -8.48
C GLY A 160 2.72 16.21 -7.62
N ASP A 161 3.18 17.44 -7.69
CA ASP A 161 4.42 17.90 -7.09
C ASP A 161 4.23 18.66 -5.76
N ALA A 162 2.99 18.72 -5.26
CA ALA A 162 2.70 19.40 -4.00
C ALA A 162 1.50 18.79 -3.27
N VAL A 163 1.66 18.59 -1.96
CA VAL A 163 0.60 18.12 -1.06
C VAL A 163 0.44 19.08 0.13
N ILE A 164 -0.75 19.07 0.71
CA ILE A 164 -1.06 19.75 1.95
C ILE A 164 -1.22 18.71 3.05
N ILE A 165 -0.57 18.96 4.17
CA ILE A 165 -0.76 18.24 5.42
C ILE A 165 -1.60 19.12 6.33
N GLU A 166 -2.71 18.61 6.84
CA GLU A 166 -3.56 19.29 7.79
C GLU A 166 -3.86 18.40 9.00
N VAL A 167 -3.61 18.88 10.19
CA VAL A 167 -3.98 18.25 11.46
C VAL A 167 -5.14 19.01 12.06
N ASN A 168 -6.22 18.32 12.33
CA ASN A 168 -7.37 18.84 13.08
C ASN A 168 -7.47 18.06 14.38
N ILE A 169 -7.33 18.74 15.50
CA ILE A 169 -7.27 18.09 16.81
C ILE A 169 -8.09 18.87 17.85
N PRO A 170 -8.81 18.20 18.79
CA PRO A 170 -9.40 18.90 19.91
C PRO A 170 -8.36 19.73 20.66
N SER A 171 -8.66 21.01 20.91
CA SER A 171 -7.67 21.97 21.46
C SER A 171 -7.09 21.56 22.81
N ASP A 172 -7.85 20.79 23.60
CA ASP A 172 -7.42 20.23 24.87
C ASP A 172 -6.53 18.98 24.76
N LYS A 173 -6.24 18.54 23.50
CA LYS A 173 -5.44 17.33 23.24
C LYS A 173 -4.20 17.57 22.37
N VAL A 174 -3.90 18.80 22.02
CA VAL A 174 -2.74 19.16 21.19
C VAL A 174 -1.43 18.64 21.77
N GLU A 175 -1.26 18.71 23.10
CA GLU A 175 -0.04 18.26 23.80
C GLU A 175 0.23 16.73 23.69
N PHE A 176 -0.80 15.94 23.39
CA PHE A 176 -0.68 14.48 23.25
C PHE A 176 -0.34 14.04 21.84
N LEU A 177 -0.42 14.94 20.85
CA LEU A 177 -0.03 14.62 19.49
C LEU A 177 1.46 14.25 19.39
N ARG A 178 1.78 13.20 18.65
CA ARG A 178 3.13 12.94 18.16
C ARG A 178 3.06 12.86 16.66
N LEU A 179 3.75 13.76 16.01
CA LEU A 179 3.78 13.80 14.54
C LEU A 179 5.12 14.37 14.09
N LYS A 180 5.89 13.55 13.37
CA LYS A 180 7.16 13.98 12.79
C LYS A 180 7.32 13.39 11.41
N LEU A 181 7.18 14.24 10.41
CA LEU A 181 7.49 13.92 9.01
C LEU A 181 9.01 13.86 8.85
N THR A 182 9.51 12.72 8.37
CA THR A 182 10.96 12.48 8.19
C THR A 182 11.34 12.13 6.76
N SER A 183 10.36 11.74 5.93
CA SER A 183 10.59 11.45 4.52
C SER A 183 9.53 12.08 3.63
N VAL A 184 9.99 12.80 2.61
CA VAL A 184 9.20 13.23 1.47
C VAL A 184 9.72 12.47 0.26
N ASN A 185 8.90 11.62 -0.34
CA ASN A 185 9.34 10.77 -1.44
C ASN A 185 8.91 11.41 -2.77
N HIS A 186 9.91 11.84 -3.54
CA HIS A 186 9.74 12.46 -4.86
C HIS A 186 9.54 11.39 -5.92
N GLY A 187 8.30 11.16 -6.33
CA GLY A 187 7.97 10.23 -7.41
C GLY A 187 8.43 10.75 -8.76
N TYR A 188 9.25 9.97 -9.44
CA TYR A 188 9.73 10.25 -10.81
C TYR A 188 9.26 9.18 -11.82
N VAL A 189 8.53 8.18 -11.33
CA VAL A 189 7.74 7.17 -12.07
C VAL A 189 6.32 7.27 -11.53
N GLY A 190 5.31 7.30 -12.35
CA GLY A 190 3.94 7.47 -11.87
C GLY A 190 2.92 6.82 -12.80
N SER A 191 1.68 6.70 -12.34
CA SER A 191 0.57 6.04 -13.02
C SER A 191 -0.22 6.93 -14.00
N ASP A 192 -0.12 8.27 -13.90
CA ASP A 192 -0.92 9.23 -14.72
C ASP A 192 -0.09 9.94 -15.80
N LEU A 193 0.75 9.22 -16.51
CA LEU A 193 1.86 9.80 -17.22
C LEU A 193 1.68 9.80 -18.73
N GLN A 194 0.58 10.35 -19.21
CA GLN A 194 0.37 10.55 -20.63
C GLN A 194 1.52 11.33 -21.34
N ASP A 195 2.23 12.19 -20.63
CA ASP A 195 3.22 13.08 -21.26
C ASP A 195 4.69 12.69 -21.06
N VAL A 196 5.02 11.85 -20.05
CA VAL A 196 6.41 11.56 -19.69
C VAL A 196 6.91 10.20 -20.19
N PHE A 197 6.02 9.24 -20.42
CA PHE A 197 6.38 7.87 -20.81
C PHE A 197 6.45 7.62 -22.33
N LEU A 198 6.02 8.55 -23.15
CA LEU A 198 6.23 8.42 -24.60
C LEU A 198 7.71 8.32 -25.00
N GLU A 199 8.63 8.76 -24.13
CA GLU A 199 10.07 8.69 -24.36
C GLU A 199 10.81 7.60 -23.55
N SER A 200 10.21 7.00 -22.50
CA SER A 200 10.85 5.97 -21.68
C SER A 200 9.87 4.86 -21.27
N ARG A 201 9.80 3.82 -22.05
CA ARG A 201 9.04 2.57 -21.88
C ARG A 201 9.14 1.95 -20.47
N ILE A 202 8.39 2.47 -19.50
CA ILE A 202 8.28 1.87 -18.15
C ILE A 202 6.88 1.23 -17.95
N MET A 203 6.02 1.26 -18.94
CA MET A 203 4.75 0.53 -18.96
C MET A 203 5.00 -0.96 -19.16
N SER A 204 4.08 -1.79 -18.64
CA SER A 204 4.11 -3.22 -18.95
C SER A 204 4.02 -3.45 -20.46
N GLY A 205 4.73 -4.46 -20.94
CA GLY A 205 4.70 -4.81 -22.35
C GLY A 205 3.29 -5.19 -22.82
N SER A 206 3.00 -4.99 -24.11
CA SER A 206 1.67 -5.21 -24.68
C SER A 206 1.18 -6.67 -24.63
N CYS A 207 2.06 -7.65 -24.39
CA CYS A 207 1.68 -9.05 -24.25
C CYS A 207 1.00 -9.38 -22.93
N ASN A 208 1.08 -8.48 -21.93
CA ASN A 208 0.41 -8.65 -20.66
C ASN A 208 -1.12 -8.62 -20.79
N VAL A 209 -1.81 -9.39 -19.97
CA VAL A 209 -3.26 -9.54 -19.98
C VAL A 209 -3.85 -8.84 -18.75
N ASP A 210 -4.74 -7.86 -18.95
CA ASP A 210 -5.46 -7.24 -17.85
C ASP A 210 -6.32 -8.27 -17.11
N VAL A 211 -6.30 -8.23 -15.77
CA VAL A 211 -7.11 -9.16 -14.96
C VAL A 211 -8.61 -9.05 -15.24
N VAL A 212 -9.09 -7.93 -15.78
CA VAL A 212 -10.50 -7.72 -16.15
C VAL A 212 -10.88 -8.36 -17.47
N CYS A 213 -9.92 -8.81 -18.28
CA CYS A 213 -10.18 -9.57 -19.51
C CYS A 213 -10.90 -10.89 -19.21
N PRO A 214 -11.63 -11.47 -20.19
CA PRO A 214 -12.35 -12.74 -20.01
C PRO A 214 -11.48 -13.89 -19.50
N ALA A 215 -10.18 -13.90 -19.82
CA ALA A 215 -9.22 -14.87 -19.30
C ALA A 215 -9.14 -14.88 -17.76
N GLY A 216 -9.40 -13.73 -17.10
CA GLY A 216 -9.41 -13.60 -15.65
C GLY A 216 -10.73 -14.00 -14.98
N ASP A 217 -11.80 -14.34 -15.71
CA ASP A 217 -13.14 -14.54 -15.13
C ASP A 217 -13.18 -15.63 -14.05
N ASP A 218 -12.49 -16.74 -14.27
CA ASP A 218 -12.42 -17.84 -13.31
C ASP A 218 -11.56 -17.51 -12.07
N TRP A 219 -10.81 -16.40 -12.10
CA TRP A 219 -9.81 -16.02 -11.08
C TRP A 219 -10.22 -14.82 -10.24
N ARG A 220 -11.48 -14.34 -10.33
CA ARG A 220 -11.96 -13.11 -9.67
C ARG A 220 -11.73 -13.06 -8.16
N GLN A 221 -11.72 -14.20 -7.46
CA GLN A 221 -11.39 -14.23 -6.04
C GLN A 221 -9.89 -14.04 -5.81
N GLN A 222 -9.05 -14.79 -6.54
CA GLN A 222 -7.59 -14.74 -6.40
C GLN A 222 -7.05 -13.38 -6.81
N ILE A 223 -7.61 -12.74 -7.83
CA ILE A 223 -7.27 -11.38 -8.27
C ILE A 223 -7.38 -10.39 -7.08
N ARG A 224 -8.41 -10.51 -6.25
CA ARG A 224 -8.61 -9.65 -5.08
C ARG A 224 -7.67 -9.92 -3.90
N SER A 225 -6.89 -10.98 -3.94
CA SER A 225 -5.87 -11.25 -2.91
C SER A 225 -4.51 -10.64 -3.23
N VAL A 226 -4.31 -10.18 -4.45
CA VAL A 226 -3.03 -9.63 -4.94
C VAL A 226 -3.04 -8.12 -4.85
N ALA A 227 -1.94 -7.56 -4.37
CA ALA A 227 -1.74 -6.13 -4.28
C ALA A 227 -0.35 -5.74 -4.80
N ALA A 228 -0.29 -4.59 -5.44
CA ALA A 228 0.94 -3.83 -5.52
C ALA A 228 1.28 -3.28 -4.14
N TYR A 229 2.55 -3.06 -3.86
CA TYR A 229 2.92 -2.39 -2.62
C TYR A 229 4.19 -1.55 -2.76
N SER A 230 4.33 -0.57 -1.89
CA SER A 230 5.56 0.19 -1.71
C SER A 230 6.18 -0.04 -0.34
N THR A 231 7.52 0.07 -0.26
CA THR A 231 8.28 0.02 0.99
C THR A 231 9.22 1.21 1.05
N GLY A 232 9.32 1.85 2.24
CA GLY A 232 10.12 3.06 2.41
C GLY A 232 9.67 4.22 1.53
N GLY A 233 8.44 4.15 1.00
CA GLY A 233 7.87 5.14 0.08
C GLY A 233 8.54 5.20 -1.29
N SER A 234 9.43 4.28 -1.63
CA SER A 234 10.26 4.39 -2.85
C SER A 234 10.41 3.12 -3.67
N LEU A 235 10.36 1.94 -3.06
CA LEU A 235 10.48 0.64 -3.74
C LEU A 235 9.10 0.07 -4.04
N PHE A 236 8.98 -0.71 -5.13
CA PHE A 236 7.73 -1.28 -5.61
C PHE A 236 7.88 -2.77 -5.93
N CYS A 237 6.97 -3.57 -5.41
CA CYS A 237 6.84 -4.99 -5.67
C CYS A 237 5.37 -5.42 -5.62
N THR A 238 5.13 -6.71 -5.86
CA THR A 238 3.82 -7.36 -5.76
C THR A 238 3.80 -8.33 -4.58
N GLY A 239 2.64 -8.59 -4.04
CA GLY A 239 2.44 -9.65 -3.05
C GLY A 239 0.99 -10.09 -2.98
N SER A 240 0.71 -11.06 -2.11
CA SER A 240 -0.65 -11.54 -1.91
C SER A 240 -0.97 -11.81 -0.46
N VAL A 241 -2.21 -11.52 -0.07
CA VAL A 241 -2.69 -11.85 1.26
C VAL A 241 -3.18 -13.29 1.32
N LEU A 242 -2.74 -14.00 2.36
CA LEU A 242 -3.02 -15.41 2.59
C LEU A 242 -3.94 -15.59 3.79
N ASN A 243 -4.83 -16.55 3.69
CA ASN A 243 -5.55 -17.07 4.85
C ASN A 243 -4.62 -17.92 5.73
N ASN A 244 -4.94 -18.05 6.99
CA ASN A 244 -4.22 -18.91 7.93
C ASN A 244 -5.10 -20.07 8.40
N THR A 245 -4.49 -21.04 9.10
CA THR A 245 -5.20 -22.24 9.60
C THR A 245 -6.16 -21.94 10.76
N ALA A 246 -6.00 -20.81 11.44
CA ALA A 246 -6.94 -20.35 12.48
C ALA A 246 -8.20 -19.73 11.88
N ASN A 247 -8.13 -19.29 10.62
CA ASN A 247 -9.20 -18.62 9.89
C ASN A 247 -9.75 -17.39 10.66
N ASP A 248 -8.84 -16.63 11.26
CA ASP A 248 -9.12 -15.49 12.14
C ASP A 248 -9.18 -14.14 11.41
N GLY A 249 -9.00 -14.14 10.09
CA GLY A 249 -9.07 -12.95 9.25
C GLY A 249 -7.82 -12.06 9.25
N LYS A 250 -6.74 -12.49 9.90
CA LYS A 250 -5.47 -11.76 9.88
C LYS A 250 -4.88 -11.71 8.47
N GLY A 251 -4.38 -10.55 8.10
CA GLY A 251 -3.78 -10.30 6.80
C GLY A 251 -2.31 -10.72 6.74
N TYR A 252 -2.02 -12.01 6.55
CA TYR A 252 -0.66 -12.46 6.26
C TYR A 252 -0.34 -12.20 4.79
N PHE A 253 0.60 -11.31 4.54
CA PHE A 253 0.98 -10.88 3.20
C PHE A 253 2.33 -11.50 2.81
N LEU A 254 2.31 -12.30 1.74
CA LEU A 254 3.46 -13.01 1.18
C LEU A 254 4.03 -12.21 0.02
N THR A 255 5.36 -12.07 -0.01
CA THR A 255 6.11 -11.42 -1.08
C THR A 255 7.52 -11.98 -1.17
N ALA A 256 8.40 -11.40 -2.01
CA ALA A 256 9.79 -11.79 -2.18
C ALA A 256 10.72 -11.17 -1.11
N ASP A 257 11.77 -11.90 -0.73
CA ASP A 257 12.80 -11.41 0.21
C ASP A 257 13.66 -10.31 -0.42
N HIS A 258 14.01 -10.46 -1.71
CA HIS A 258 14.79 -9.44 -2.42
C HIS A 258 14.07 -8.07 -2.55
N CYS A 259 12.75 -8.00 -2.34
CA CYS A 259 12.01 -6.73 -2.22
C CYS A 259 12.39 -5.93 -0.98
N GLY A 260 13.21 -6.50 -0.08
CA GLY A 260 13.92 -5.79 0.98
C GLY A 260 13.10 -5.45 2.21
N ILE A 261 11.97 -6.12 2.47
CA ILE A 261 11.22 -5.94 3.71
C ILE A 261 11.93 -6.67 4.85
N THR A 262 12.18 -5.95 5.92
CA THR A 262 12.82 -6.44 7.15
C THR A 262 12.02 -6.02 8.37
N ALA A 263 12.38 -6.51 9.54
CA ALA A 263 11.75 -6.09 10.80
C ALA A 263 11.91 -4.58 11.08
N SER A 264 12.91 -3.92 10.50
CA SER A 264 13.17 -2.49 10.72
C SER A 264 12.37 -1.57 9.81
N ASN A 265 11.87 -2.06 8.67
CA ASN A 265 11.16 -1.24 7.70
C ASN A 265 9.76 -1.75 7.35
N ALA A 266 9.30 -2.87 7.91
CA ALA A 266 7.97 -3.42 7.64
C ALA A 266 6.83 -2.41 7.94
N ALA A 267 7.00 -1.54 8.94
CA ALA A 267 6.08 -0.45 9.24
C ALA A 267 5.89 0.53 8.07
N SER A 268 6.82 0.58 7.10
CA SER A 268 6.74 1.45 5.93
C SER A 268 6.01 0.83 4.74
N LEU A 269 5.47 -0.37 4.89
CA LEU A 269 4.70 -1.03 3.84
C LEU A 269 3.40 -0.28 3.58
N VAL A 270 3.09 -0.03 2.32
CA VAL A 270 1.77 0.44 1.87
C VAL A 270 1.31 -0.46 0.75
N THR A 271 0.23 -1.22 0.97
CA THR A 271 -0.39 -2.08 -0.05
C THR A 271 -1.47 -1.32 -0.81
N TYR A 272 -1.60 -1.58 -2.12
CA TYR A 272 -2.60 -0.99 -3.00
C TYR A 272 -3.49 -2.11 -3.56
N TRP A 273 -4.76 -2.12 -3.11
CA TRP A 273 -5.76 -3.10 -3.52
C TRP A 273 -6.49 -2.64 -4.78
N ASN A 274 -6.91 -3.62 -5.59
CA ASN A 274 -7.72 -3.36 -6.78
C ASN A 274 -7.12 -2.29 -7.71
N PHE A 275 -5.79 -2.16 -7.74
CA PHE A 275 -5.11 -1.37 -8.74
C PHE A 275 -5.15 -2.14 -10.07
N GLU A 276 -6.22 -1.98 -10.79
CA GLU A 276 -6.53 -2.70 -12.02
C GLU A 276 -7.30 -1.80 -12.99
N ASN A 277 -7.15 -2.08 -14.28
CA ASN A 277 -7.88 -1.35 -15.31
C ASN A 277 -9.38 -1.69 -15.26
N SER A 278 -10.25 -0.75 -15.60
CA SER A 278 -11.70 -0.98 -15.60
C SER A 278 -12.22 -1.70 -16.84
N TYR A 279 -11.43 -1.78 -17.91
CA TYR A 279 -11.74 -2.43 -19.17
C TYR A 279 -10.57 -3.29 -19.63
N CYS A 280 -10.85 -4.30 -20.48
CA CYS A 280 -9.83 -5.17 -21.04
C CYS A 280 -9.11 -4.45 -22.20
N ARG A 281 -7.80 -4.24 -22.07
CA ARG A 281 -6.93 -3.85 -23.16
C ARG A 281 -6.50 -5.15 -23.87
N GLU A 282 -6.83 -5.30 -25.14
CA GLU A 282 -6.56 -6.55 -25.88
C GLU A 282 -5.06 -6.88 -25.88
N PRO A 283 -4.64 -8.05 -25.40
CA PRO A 283 -3.23 -8.45 -25.38
C PRO A 283 -2.60 -8.39 -26.78
N GLY A 284 -1.37 -7.85 -26.86
CA GLY A 284 -0.66 -7.65 -28.12
C GLY A 284 -1.06 -6.38 -28.87
N SER A 285 -2.08 -5.64 -28.41
CA SER A 285 -2.45 -4.35 -29.00
C SER A 285 -1.60 -3.21 -28.41
N GLY A 286 -1.60 -2.06 -29.10
CA GLY A 286 -0.98 -0.85 -28.57
C GLY A 286 -1.62 -0.37 -27.25
N ASP A 287 -2.90 -0.63 -27.05
CA ASP A 287 -3.62 -0.24 -25.83
C ASP A 287 -3.15 -1.04 -24.62
N SER A 288 -2.82 -2.34 -24.77
CA SER A 288 -2.31 -3.16 -23.68
C SER A 288 -0.95 -2.70 -23.16
N GLY A 289 -0.13 -2.08 -23.99
CA GLY A 289 1.13 -1.43 -23.61
C GLY A 289 0.99 0.06 -23.30
N GLY A 290 -0.25 0.57 -23.20
CA GLY A 290 -0.55 1.97 -22.91
C GLY A 290 -1.07 2.18 -21.47
N ASN A 291 -1.35 3.44 -21.13
CA ASN A 291 -1.91 3.80 -19.83
C ASN A 291 -3.28 3.17 -19.60
N GLY A 292 -3.54 2.73 -18.38
CA GLY A 292 -4.86 2.33 -17.90
C GLY A 292 -5.56 3.43 -17.12
N ASP A 293 -6.65 3.06 -16.43
CA ASP A 293 -7.44 3.95 -15.59
C ASP A 293 -7.51 3.48 -14.12
N GLY A 294 -6.61 2.57 -13.74
CA GLY A 294 -6.50 2.02 -12.38
C GLY A 294 -6.28 3.09 -11.32
N GLN A 295 -6.79 2.87 -10.11
CA GLN A 295 -6.73 3.81 -9.01
C GLN A 295 -5.94 3.25 -7.82
N LEU A 296 -5.18 4.09 -7.12
CA LEU A 296 -4.36 3.73 -5.95
C LEU A 296 -4.99 4.17 -4.62
N ASN A 297 -6.31 4.35 -4.59
CA ASN A 297 -7.04 4.91 -3.45
C ASN A 297 -7.53 3.88 -2.43
N GLN A 298 -7.37 2.59 -2.71
CA GLN A 298 -7.70 1.48 -1.81
C GLN A 298 -6.42 0.88 -1.25
N PHE A 299 -6.14 1.10 0.03
CA PHE A 299 -4.84 0.77 0.62
C PHE A 299 -4.94 0.33 2.09
N ASN A 300 -3.91 -0.39 2.55
CA ASN A 300 -3.54 -0.53 3.96
C ASN A 300 -2.14 0.01 4.16
N THR A 301 -1.83 0.50 5.35
CA THR A 301 -0.50 0.99 5.71
C THR A 301 0.03 0.28 6.93
N GLY A 302 1.33 0.02 6.95
CA GLY A 302 2.00 -0.64 8.05
C GLY A 302 1.92 -2.18 8.02
N ALA A 303 2.94 -2.81 8.56
CA ALA A 303 3.00 -4.26 8.73
C ALA A 303 4.03 -4.65 9.79
N ILE A 304 3.90 -5.88 10.27
CA ILE A 304 4.82 -6.52 11.21
C ILE A 304 5.53 -7.66 10.48
N PHE A 305 6.87 -7.64 10.44
CA PHE A 305 7.66 -8.75 9.88
C PHE A 305 7.43 -10.04 10.65
N ARG A 306 7.14 -11.13 9.96
CA ARG A 306 6.89 -12.44 10.57
C ARG A 306 7.95 -13.47 10.25
N ALA A 307 8.35 -13.58 8.98
CA ALA A 307 9.35 -14.53 8.54
C ALA A 307 9.94 -14.12 7.20
N GLY A 308 11.15 -14.57 6.90
CA GLY A 308 11.78 -14.41 5.61
C GLY A 308 12.92 -15.40 5.42
N ASN A 309 13.26 -15.72 4.18
CA ASN A 309 14.36 -16.60 3.83
C ASN A 309 14.91 -16.27 2.44
N SER A 310 16.12 -15.78 2.38
CA SER A 310 16.79 -15.40 1.14
C SER A 310 17.12 -16.59 0.21
N SER A 311 17.26 -17.82 0.74
CA SER A 311 17.55 -18.99 -0.11
C SER A 311 16.35 -19.46 -0.94
N SER A 312 15.14 -19.16 -0.51
CA SER A 312 13.87 -19.42 -1.22
C SER A 312 13.13 -18.12 -1.54
N ASP A 313 13.78 -17.02 -1.29
CA ASP A 313 13.35 -15.67 -1.64
C ASP A 313 11.94 -15.32 -1.18
N PHE A 314 11.54 -15.67 0.03
CA PHE A 314 10.22 -15.27 0.52
C PHE A 314 10.30 -14.37 1.75
N THR A 315 9.36 -13.45 1.83
CA THR A 315 9.05 -12.67 3.04
C THR A 315 7.56 -12.76 3.35
N LEU A 316 7.25 -12.96 4.62
CA LEU A 316 5.90 -12.94 5.17
C LEU A 316 5.80 -11.82 6.21
N VAL A 317 4.85 -10.94 6.01
CA VAL A 317 4.46 -9.91 6.99
C VAL A 317 3.01 -10.10 7.40
N GLU A 318 2.62 -9.54 8.53
CA GLU A 318 1.23 -9.39 8.94
C GLU A 318 0.88 -7.91 8.85
N LEU A 319 -0.12 -7.57 8.01
CA LEU A 319 -0.65 -6.22 7.93
C LEU A 319 -1.27 -5.86 9.29
N ASP A 320 -0.99 -4.69 9.78
CA ASP A 320 -1.44 -4.24 11.11
C ASP A 320 -2.81 -3.56 11.07
N ASP A 321 -3.15 -2.91 9.96
CA ASP A 321 -4.47 -2.36 9.71
C ASP A 321 -5.49 -3.44 9.30
N PRO A 322 -6.74 -3.41 9.79
CA PRO A 322 -7.81 -4.24 9.28
C PRO A 322 -8.19 -3.85 7.84
N PHE A 323 -8.64 -4.82 7.05
CA PHE A 323 -9.15 -4.54 5.70
C PHE A 323 -10.44 -3.72 5.75
N ASP A 324 -10.53 -2.67 4.95
CA ASP A 324 -11.81 -2.02 4.69
C ASP A 324 -12.71 -3.00 3.91
N PRO A 325 -13.92 -3.30 4.42
CA PRO A 325 -14.86 -4.19 3.71
C PRO A 325 -15.17 -3.74 2.28
N ALA A 326 -15.10 -2.43 2.00
CA ALA A 326 -15.32 -1.88 0.66
C ALA A 326 -14.24 -2.30 -0.35
N HIS A 327 -13.04 -2.62 0.10
CA HIS A 327 -11.97 -3.11 -0.77
C HIS A 327 -12.20 -4.55 -1.22
N ASN A 328 -13.10 -5.30 -0.56
CA ASN A 328 -13.48 -6.67 -0.89
C ASN A 328 -12.27 -7.62 -1.06
N VAL A 329 -11.26 -7.44 -0.20
CA VAL A 329 -10.02 -8.24 -0.21
C VAL A 329 -10.34 -9.71 0.07
N TYR A 330 -9.70 -10.61 -0.66
CA TYR A 330 -9.86 -12.05 -0.52
C TYR A 330 -8.58 -12.67 0.05
N LEU A 331 -8.68 -13.42 1.13
CA LEU A 331 -7.53 -14.14 1.71
C LEU A 331 -7.37 -15.48 1.00
N SER A 332 -6.35 -15.61 0.17
CA SER A 332 -6.11 -16.79 -0.64
C SER A 332 -5.67 -18.01 0.19
N GLY A 333 -6.16 -19.18 -0.20
CA GLY A 333 -5.64 -20.44 0.29
C GLY A 333 -4.24 -20.74 -0.27
N TRP A 334 -3.48 -21.60 0.42
CA TRP A 334 -2.14 -22.00 0.02
C TRP A 334 -1.94 -23.50 0.16
N ASN A 335 -0.92 -24.06 -0.51
CA ASN A 335 -0.61 -25.48 -0.51
C ASN A 335 0.91 -25.70 -0.41
N ALA A 336 1.38 -25.97 0.80
CA ALA A 336 2.79 -26.26 1.07
C ALA A 336 3.23 -27.67 0.62
N ASN A 337 2.27 -28.56 0.37
CA ASN A 337 2.53 -29.97 -0.01
C ASN A 337 2.29 -30.20 -1.51
N ALA A 338 2.41 -29.16 -2.33
CA ALA A 338 2.10 -29.25 -3.73
C ALA A 338 2.96 -30.34 -4.41
N THR A 339 2.30 -31.38 -4.90
CA THR A 339 2.86 -32.22 -5.94
C THR A 339 2.79 -31.39 -7.20
N LEU A 340 3.93 -31.04 -7.77
CA LEU A 340 4.03 -30.15 -8.93
C LEU A 340 3.67 -30.90 -10.22
N ASN A 341 2.45 -31.38 -10.34
CA ASN A 341 1.86 -31.91 -11.57
C ASN A 341 0.62 -31.04 -11.87
N THR A 342 0.84 -29.77 -12.12
CA THR A 342 -0.19 -28.76 -12.19
C THR A 342 0.21 -27.65 -13.14
N SER A 343 -0.75 -27.16 -13.92
CA SER A 343 -0.67 -25.85 -14.55
C SER A 343 -0.61 -24.77 -13.49
N ALA A 344 -0.23 -23.56 -13.87
CA ALA A 344 -0.09 -22.46 -12.96
C ALA A 344 -0.63 -21.14 -13.51
N VAL A 345 -0.99 -20.23 -12.61
CA VAL A 345 -1.43 -18.88 -12.93
C VAL A 345 -0.69 -17.89 -12.04
N GLY A 346 -0.07 -16.90 -12.67
CA GLY A 346 0.52 -15.74 -12.00
C GLY A 346 -0.42 -14.54 -12.05
N ILE A 347 -0.56 -13.82 -10.93
CA ILE A 347 -1.30 -12.55 -10.89
C ILE A 347 -0.36 -11.51 -10.28
N HIS A 348 -0.07 -10.43 -11.01
CA HIS A 348 1.08 -9.59 -10.70
C HIS A 348 0.87 -8.13 -11.15
N HIS A 349 1.81 -7.24 -10.75
CA HIS A 349 1.88 -5.84 -11.16
C HIS A 349 3.23 -5.58 -11.87
N PRO A 350 3.30 -5.76 -13.18
CA PRO A 350 4.54 -5.51 -13.92
C PRO A 350 4.78 -4.00 -14.08
N ASN A 351 6.02 -3.57 -13.93
CA ASN A 351 6.48 -2.19 -14.17
C ASN A 351 5.68 -1.07 -13.47
N VAL A 352 5.19 -1.32 -12.24
CA VAL A 352 4.32 -0.36 -11.51
C VAL A 352 2.97 -0.13 -12.22
N ASP A 353 2.56 -1.04 -13.10
CA ASP A 353 1.33 -0.96 -13.90
C ASP A 353 0.16 -1.67 -13.20
N GLU A 354 -1.02 -1.55 -13.76
CA GLU A 354 -2.23 -2.22 -13.29
C GLU A 354 -2.05 -3.74 -13.28
N LYS A 355 -2.86 -4.38 -12.46
CA LYS A 355 -2.82 -5.83 -12.25
C LYS A 355 -3.02 -6.63 -13.52
N ARG A 356 -2.10 -7.59 -13.76
CA ARG A 356 -2.08 -8.50 -14.91
C ARG A 356 -2.19 -9.94 -14.45
N ILE A 357 -2.55 -10.82 -15.40
CA ILE A 357 -2.66 -12.26 -15.19
C ILE A 357 -1.93 -13.01 -16.30
N SER A 358 -1.20 -14.06 -15.92
CA SER A 358 -0.42 -14.90 -16.83
C SER A 358 -0.72 -16.38 -16.60
N PHE A 359 -0.72 -17.18 -17.66
CA PHE A 359 -1.11 -18.59 -17.63
C PHE A 359 0.00 -19.49 -18.17
N GLU A 360 0.29 -20.55 -17.42
CA GLU A 360 1.11 -21.69 -17.80
C GLU A 360 0.21 -22.93 -17.78
N ASN A 361 -0.02 -23.56 -18.93
CA ASN A 361 -0.88 -24.71 -19.09
C ASN A 361 -0.15 -26.05 -18.90
N ASP A 362 1.17 -26.03 -19.07
CA ASP A 362 2.02 -27.19 -18.79
C ASP A 362 2.32 -27.33 -17.30
N ASN A 363 2.92 -28.46 -16.93
CA ASN A 363 3.26 -28.69 -15.55
C ASN A 363 4.49 -27.92 -15.11
N VAL A 364 4.35 -27.13 -14.06
CA VAL A 364 5.49 -26.49 -13.39
C VAL A 364 6.45 -27.52 -12.81
N VAL A 365 7.72 -27.15 -12.69
CA VAL A 365 8.81 -28.06 -12.32
C VAL A 365 9.49 -27.57 -11.03
N ARG A 366 9.77 -28.46 -10.08
CA ARG A 366 10.61 -28.16 -8.94
C ARG A 366 12.09 -28.16 -9.33
N THR A 367 12.80 -27.11 -8.93
CA THR A 367 14.22 -26.92 -9.25
C THR A 367 14.93 -26.05 -8.20
N ASN A 368 16.19 -25.70 -8.44
CA ASN A 368 16.88 -24.62 -7.72
C ASN A 368 16.86 -23.36 -8.59
N TYR A 369 16.99 -22.20 -7.96
CA TYR A 369 17.09 -20.92 -8.68
C TYR A 369 18.22 -20.97 -9.73
N SER A 370 17.96 -20.38 -10.87
CA SER A 370 18.89 -20.36 -12.02
C SER A 370 19.26 -21.75 -12.58
N SER A 371 18.45 -22.79 -12.32
CA SER A 371 18.67 -24.13 -12.84
C SER A 371 17.43 -24.62 -13.61
N SER A 372 17.63 -25.09 -14.83
CA SER A 372 16.58 -25.77 -15.62
C SER A 372 16.51 -27.27 -15.34
N THR A 373 17.37 -27.83 -14.46
CA THR A 373 17.37 -29.25 -14.16
C THR A 373 16.36 -29.55 -13.04
N PRO A 374 15.36 -30.43 -13.28
CA PRO A 374 14.41 -30.83 -12.27
C PRO A 374 15.11 -31.39 -11.02
N ASN A 375 14.69 -30.92 -9.84
CA ASN A 375 15.21 -31.36 -8.55
C ASN A 375 14.08 -31.44 -7.52
N ASN A 376 13.65 -32.65 -7.18
CA ASN A 376 12.55 -32.86 -6.22
C ASN A 376 12.80 -32.25 -4.82
N ASN A 377 14.05 -31.97 -4.48
CA ASN A 377 14.46 -31.30 -3.25
C ASN A 377 14.80 -29.81 -3.47
N GLY A 378 14.54 -29.28 -4.66
CA GLY A 378 14.80 -27.88 -5.00
C GLY A 378 13.95 -26.92 -4.17
N THR A 379 14.45 -25.70 -4.02
CA THR A 379 13.83 -24.63 -3.23
C THR A 379 12.84 -23.80 -4.04
N HIS A 380 12.79 -23.97 -5.36
CA HIS A 380 12.02 -23.18 -6.30
C HIS A 380 11.05 -24.01 -7.14
N VAL A 381 10.02 -23.36 -7.61
CA VAL A 381 9.11 -23.82 -8.65
C VAL A 381 9.41 -23.01 -9.91
N GLN A 382 9.65 -23.67 -11.02
CA GLN A 382 9.89 -23.05 -12.31
C GLN A 382 8.64 -23.14 -13.17
N VAL A 383 8.20 -22.02 -13.69
CA VAL A 383 7.40 -21.88 -14.90
C VAL A 383 8.38 -21.93 -16.05
N ILE A 384 8.14 -22.77 -17.06
CA ILE A 384 9.08 -22.99 -18.15
C ILE A 384 8.91 -21.89 -19.20
N ASP A 385 7.68 -21.62 -19.57
CA ASP A 385 7.25 -20.55 -20.46
C ASP A 385 5.81 -20.14 -20.10
N TRP A 386 5.42 -18.94 -20.49
CA TRP A 386 4.05 -18.48 -20.30
C TRP A 386 3.26 -18.65 -21.61
N ASP A 387 2.22 -19.49 -21.60
CA ASP A 387 1.34 -19.65 -22.78
C ASP A 387 0.53 -18.39 -23.10
N LEU A 388 0.24 -17.58 -22.07
CA LEU A 388 -0.48 -16.31 -22.23
C LEU A 388 -0.02 -15.32 -21.16
N GLY A 389 0.32 -14.14 -21.58
CA GLY A 389 0.89 -13.13 -20.70
C GLY A 389 2.39 -13.35 -20.46
N THR A 390 2.96 -12.72 -19.47
CA THR A 390 4.36 -12.88 -19.03
C THR A 390 4.54 -12.31 -17.63
N THR A 391 5.77 -12.23 -17.12
CA THR A 391 6.13 -11.42 -15.93
C THR A 391 7.24 -10.46 -16.27
N GLU A 392 7.26 -9.29 -15.64
CA GLU A 392 8.26 -8.24 -15.86
C GLU A 392 8.72 -7.66 -14.49
N PRO A 393 9.76 -6.81 -14.43
CA PRO A 393 10.16 -6.14 -13.19
C PRO A 393 8.98 -5.51 -12.45
N GLY A 394 8.92 -5.60 -11.13
CA GLY A 394 7.76 -5.18 -10.31
C GLY A 394 6.78 -6.32 -10.02
N SER A 395 6.78 -7.39 -10.83
CA SER A 395 6.04 -8.62 -10.54
C SER A 395 6.63 -9.43 -9.38
N SER A 396 7.83 -9.09 -8.92
CA SER A 396 8.52 -9.72 -7.78
C SER A 396 7.60 -9.90 -6.58
N GLY A 397 7.57 -11.11 -6.00
CA GLY A 397 6.70 -11.46 -4.88
C GLY A 397 5.27 -11.84 -5.25
N SER A 398 4.86 -11.73 -6.52
CA SER A 398 3.53 -12.13 -6.98
C SER A 398 3.27 -13.62 -6.74
N PRO A 399 2.03 -14.01 -6.37
CA PRO A 399 1.71 -15.41 -6.11
C PRO A 399 1.65 -16.22 -7.39
N LEU A 400 2.11 -17.48 -7.29
CA LEU A 400 1.86 -18.53 -8.26
C LEU A 400 0.77 -19.44 -7.71
N PHE A 401 -0.34 -19.56 -8.44
CA PHE A 401 -1.48 -20.41 -8.08
C PHE A 401 -1.46 -21.73 -8.84
N ASP A 402 -1.82 -22.82 -8.16
CA ASP A 402 -2.10 -24.11 -8.79
C ASP A 402 -3.50 -24.15 -9.44
N GLN A 403 -3.80 -25.24 -10.17
CA GLN A 403 -5.12 -25.50 -10.77
C GLN A 403 -6.29 -25.51 -9.75
N ASN A 404 -6.00 -25.67 -8.45
CA ASN A 404 -6.99 -25.61 -7.37
C ASN A 404 -7.08 -24.21 -6.74
N LYS A 405 -6.47 -23.20 -7.38
CA LYS A 405 -6.48 -21.80 -6.96
C LYS A 405 -5.83 -21.56 -5.59
N ARG A 406 -4.78 -22.33 -5.27
CA ARG A 406 -4.00 -22.21 -4.04
C ARG A 406 -2.60 -21.72 -4.35
N VAL A 407 -2.09 -20.82 -3.55
CA VAL A 407 -0.71 -20.33 -3.67
C VAL A 407 0.26 -21.48 -3.40
N ILE A 408 1.17 -21.73 -4.34
CA ILE A 408 2.23 -22.73 -4.28
C ILE A 408 3.64 -22.14 -4.28
N GLY A 409 3.75 -20.83 -4.50
CA GLY A 409 5.00 -20.07 -4.51
C GLY A 409 4.76 -18.60 -4.72
N GLN A 410 5.84 -17.84 -4.72
CA GLN A 410 5.89 -16.44 -5.11
C GLN A 410 7.02 -16.21 -6.11
N LEU A 411 6.93 -15.15 -6.92
CA LEU A 411 7.89 -14.86 -7.96
C LEU A 411 9.21 -14.31 -7.37
N HIS A 412 10.29 -15.07 -7.54
CA HIS A 412 11.65 -14.63 -7.29
C HIS A 412 12.17 -13.80 -8.47
N GLY A 413 12.11 -14.34 -9.68
CA GLY A 413 12.57 -13.68 -10.89
C GLY A 413 12.76 -14.66 -12.03
N GLY A 414 13.27 -14.15 -13.13
CA GLY A 414 13.51 -14.93 -14.35
C GLY A 414 13.90 -14.04 -15.52
N SER A 415 13.85 -14.61 -16.74
CA SER A 415 14.12 -13.90 -17.98
C SER A 415 12.85 -13.61 -18.80
N ALA A 416 11.67 -13.91 -18.23
CA ALA A 416 10.40 -13.68 -18.89
C ALA A 416 10.20 -12.19 -19.19
N ALA A 417 9.71 -11.89 -20.37
CA ALA A 417 9.37 -10.56 -20.86
C ALA A 417 8.54 -10.69 -22.14
N CYS A 418 7.86 -9.65 -22.58
CA CYS A 418 7.20 -9.69 -23.88
C CYS A 418 8.16 -10.06 -25.00
N GLY A 419 7.87 -11.17 -25.67
CA GLY A 419 8.70 -11.74 -26.72
C GLY A 419 9.89 -12.59 -26.26
N ASN A 420 9.92 -12.93 -24.96
CA ASN A 420 10.86 -13.86 -24.34
C ASN A 420 10.14 -14.55 -23.15
N ASP A 421 9.24 -15.45 -23.49
CA ASP A 421 8.45 -16.21 -22.52
C ASP A 421 9.14 -17.48 -22.08
#